data_c46bb12d33f5a0575eeccb2781a83e29
#
_entry.id   c46bb12d33f5a0575eeccb2781a83e29
#
_cell.length_a   1.000
_cell.length_b   1.000
_cell.length_c   1.000
_cell.angle_alpha   90.00
_cell.angle_beta   90.00
_cell.angle_gamma   90.00
#
_symmetry.space_group_name_H-M   'P 1'
#
loop_
_entity.id
_entity.type
_entity.pdbx_description
1 polymer ?
#
loop_
_entity_poly.entity_id
_entity_poly.type
_entity_poly.pdbx_seq_one_letter_code
_entity_poly.pdbx_strand_id
1 'polypeptide(L)'
;MKKLLLFIFINFLFVNYSFADEKPGRFFEDQPDVNDDYQIHFIYMLTASDKDRELDINGKIEEYANKMNALVEKFSKKTKGSSGEKKYKYDYRKDGKLDVTFIRLDKKRKEL
;
A
#
# COMPACT_ATOMS: atom_id res chain seq x y z
N MET A 1 1.05 -41.40 4.39
CA MET A 1 1.23 -40.42 5.44
C MET A 1 2.60 -39.74 5.44
N LYS A 2 3.71 -40.48 5.33
CA LYS A 2 5.03 -39.87 5.30
C LYS A 2 5.25 -38.92 4.14
N LYS A 3 4.73 -39.24 2.96
CA LYS A 3 4.81 -38.38 1.76
C LYS A 3 4.01 -37.07 1.93
N LEU A 4 2.86 -37.14 2.58
CA LEU A 4 2.02 -35.97 2.84
C LEU A 4 2.69 -35.00 3.83
N LEU A 5 3.33 -35.54 4.88
CA LEU A 5 4.07 -34.72 5.83
C LEU A 5 5.25 -34.01 5.20
N LEU A 6 5.98 -34.70 4.31
CA LEU A 6 7.10 -34.11 3.58
C LEU A 6 6.62 -32.99 2.66
N PHE A 7 5.50 -33.17 1.98
CA PHE A 7 4.91 -32.14 1.11
C PHE A 7 4.51 -30.89 1.90
N ILE A 8 3.87 -31.07 3.05
CA ILE A 8 3.49 -29.96 3.94
C ILE A 8 4.74 -29.22 4.43
N PHE A 9 5.81 -29.95 4.78
CA PHE A 9 7.06 -29.34 5.22
C PHE A 9 7.71 -28.52 4.12
N ILE A 10 7.72 -28.98 2.88
CA ILE A 10 8.27 -28.23 1.72
C ILE A 10 7.48 -26.96 1.49
N ASN A 11 6.14 -27.00 1.53
CA ASN A 11 5.31 -25.81 1.41
C ASN A 11 5.58 -24.78 2.50
N PHE A 12 5.78 -25.24 3.72
CA PHE A 12 6.12 -24.39 4.84
C PHE A 12 7.48 -23.68 4.63
N LEU A 13 8.47 -24.35 4.07
CA LEU A 13 9.77 -23.76 3.75
C LEU A 13 9.65 -22.63 2.71
N PHE A 14 8.83 -22.78 1.69
CA PHE A 14 8.62 -21.73 0.69
C PHE A 14 7.95 -20.48 1.24
N VAL A 15 7.13 -20.59 2.27
CA VAL A 15 6.47 -19.45 2.90
C VAL A 15 7.41 -18.69 3.84
N ASN A 16 8.43 -19.36 4.40
CA ASN A 16 9.25 -18.80 5.45
C ASN A 16 10.05 -17.54 5.09
N TYR A 17 10.51 -17.39 3.85
CA TYR A 17 11.34 -16.23 3.51
C TYR A 17 10.56 -14.91 3.43
N SER A 18 9.23 -14.93 3.38
CA SER A 18 8.40 -13.73 3.36
C SER A 18 7.90 -13.30 4.75
N PHE A 19 8.17 -14.08 5.80
CA PHE A 19 7.65 -13.83 7.15
C PHE A 19 8.08 -12.49 7.75
N ALA A 20 9.29 -12.02 7.43
CA ALA A 20 9.80 -10.77 7.97
C ALA A 20 8.95 -9.56 7.57
N ASP A 21 8.32 -9.61 6.40
CA ASP A 21 7.47 -8.54 5.89
C ASP A 21 5.99 -8.76 6.17
N GLU A 22 5.57 -9.97 6.52
CA GLU A 22 4.19 -10.25 6.88
C GLU A 22 3.83 -9.60 8.20
N LYS A 23 2.79 -8.76 8.17
CA LYS A 23 2.29 -8.07 9.36
C LYS A 23 0.77 -7.95 9.29
N PRO A 24 0.08 -7.95 10.43
CA PRO A 24 -1.37 -7.79 10.45
C PRO A 24 -1.82 -6.52 9.73
N GLY A 25 -2.78 -6.65 8.85
CA GLY A 25 -3.34 -5.53 8.09
C GLY A 25 -2.57 -5.14 6.84
N ARG A 26 -1.45 -5.81 6.53
CA ARG A 26 -0.64 -5.54 5.35
C ARG A 26 -1.16 -6.33 4.14
N PHE A 27 -1.22 -5.64 3.00
CA PHE A 27 -1.59 -6.25 1.72
C PHE A 27 -0.42 -6.17 0.75
N PHE A 28 -0.16 -7.26 0.06
CA PHE A 28 0.90 -7.38 -0.93
C PHE A 28 0.40 -7.23 -2.36
N GLU A 29 -0.90 -7.07 -2.52
CA GLU A 29 -1.58 -6.92 -3.81
C GLU A 29 -2.62 -5.82 -3.73
N ASP A 30 -2.96 -5.27 -4.88
CA ASP A 30 -4.07 -4.34 -5.03
C ASP A 30 -5.38 -5.04 -4.62
N GLN A 31 -6.11 -4.44 -3.71
CA GLN A 31 -7.37 -5.00 -3.24
C GLN A 31 -8.52 -4.63 -4.19
N PRO A 32 -9.63 -5.38 -4.19
CA PRO A 32 -10.76 -5.08 -5.07
C PRO A 32 -11.27 -3.65 -4.90
N ASP A 33 -11.49 -2.98 -6.03
CA ASP A 33 -11.98 -1.60 -6.06
C ASP A 33 -13.43 -1.51 -5.60
N VAL A 34 -13.78 -0.40 -4.96
CA VAL A 34 -15.16 -0.12 -4.56
C VAL A 34 -16.00 0.46 -5.70
N ASN A 35 -15.35 1.01 -6.73
CA ASN A 35 -16.00 1.57 -7.92
C ASN A 35 -15.02 1.53 -9.11
N ASP A 36 -15.50 1.91 -10.29
CA ASP A 36 -14.73 1.89 -11.54
C ASP A 36 -14.08 3.24 -11.87
N ASP A 37 -14.06 4.19 -10.95
CA ASP A 37 -13.47 5.50 -11.17
C ASP A 37 -11.94 5.39 -11.27
N TYR A 38 -11.33 6.32 -12.00
CA TYR A 38 -9.88 6.51 -11.96
C TYR A 38 -9.46 6.94 -10.57
N GLN A 39 -8.48 6.23 -10.00
CA GLN A 39 -8.06 6.38 -8.62
C GLN A 39 -6.55 6.37 -8.52
N ILE A 40 -6.02 7.13 -7.54
CA ILE A 40 -4.60 7.07 -7.20
C ILE A 40 -4.40 5.94 -6.20
N HIS A 41 -3.61 4.96 -6.59
CA HIS A 41 -3.23 3.83 -5.74
C HIS A 41 -1.88 4.10 -5.10
N PHE A 42 -1.77 3.84 -3.80
CA PHE A 42 -0.54 4.05 -3.04
C PHE A 42 0.25 2.75 -2.92
N ILE A 43 1.56 2.89 -3.07
CA ILE A 43 2.50 1.78 -2.87
C ILE A 43 3.50 2.20 -1.81
N TYR A 44 3.65 1.37 -0.78
CA TYR A 44 4.72 1.48 0.20
C TYR A 44 5.85 0.54 -0.22
N MET A 45 6.86 1.12 -0.86
CA MET A 45 7.95 0.36 -1.46
C MET A 45 9.23 0.53 -0.65
N LEU A 46 9.86 -0.59 -0.30
CA LEU A 46 11.15 -0.62 0.37
C LEU A 46 12.18 -1.36 -0.48
N THR A 47 13.44 -0.93 -0.38
CA THR A 47 14.55 -1.69 -0.95
C THR A 47 14.90 -2.86 -0.04
N ALA A 48 15.80 -3.75 -0.49
CA ALA A 48 16.16 -4.96 0.27
C ALA A 48 16.72 -4.65 1.66
N SER A 49 17.36 -3.48 1.84
CA SER A 49 18.00 -3.10 3.11
C SER A 49 17.26 -2.01 3.89
N ASP A 50 16.17 -1.49 3.36
CA ASP A 50 15.41 -0.44 4.05
C ASP A 50 14.68 -1.00 5.27
N LYS A 51 14.69 -0.22 6.36
CA LYS A 51 13.93 -0.55 7.57
C LYS A 51 12.44 -0.35 7.30
N ASP A 52 11.66 -1.33 7.69
CA ASP A 52 10.20 -1.26 7.61
C ASP A 52 9.67 -0.40 8.76
N ARG A 53 9.10 0.76 8.42
CA ARG A 53 8.49 1.69 9.37
C ARG A 53 6.99 1.53 9.46
N GLU A 54 6.44 0.49 8.83
CA GLU A 54 5.02 0.13 8.88
C GLU A 54 4.06 1.24 8.44
N LEU A 55 4.51 2.11 7.53
CA LEU A 55 3.73 3.28 7.12
C LEU A 55 2.42 2.92 6.41
N ASP A 56 2.36 1.72 5.82
CA ASP A 56 1.19 1.20 5.14
C ASP A 56 0.10 0.72 6.11
N ILE A 57 0.47 0.36 7.34
CA ILE A 57 -0.46 -0.23 8.30
C ILE A 57 -0.67 0.59 9.56
N ASN A 58 0.15 1.61 9.80
CA ASN A 58 0.01 2.47 10.99
C ASN A 58 -0.83 3.73 10.75
N GLY A 59 -1.44 3.87 9.57
CA GLY A 59 -2.28 5.02 9.22
C GLY A 59 -1.54 6.26 8.76
N LYS A 60 -0.21 6.23 8.70
CA LYS A 60 0.58 7.42 8.34
C LYS A 60 0.43 7.82 6.89
N ILE A 61 0.43 6.87 5.97
CA ILE A 61 0.23 7.18 4.54
C ILE A 61 -1.16 7.78 4.33
N GLU A 62 -2.19 7.21 4.95
CA GLU A 62 -3.54 7.76 4.86
C GLU A 62 -3.63 9.18 5.45
N GLU A 63 -2.98 9.41 6.57
CA GLU A 63 -2.91 10.74 7.18
C GLU A 63 -2.28 11.76 6.22
N TYR A 64 -1.14 11.43 5.62
CA TYR A 64 -0.46 12.32 4.67
C TYR A 64 -1.27 12.51 3.39
N ALA A 65 -1.90 11.47 2.89
CA ALA A 65 -2.75 11.54 1.71
C ALA A 65 -3.94 12.48 1.94
N ASN A 66 -4.55 12.40 3.11
CA ASN A 66 -5.67 13.29 3.48
C ASN A 66 -5.22 14.75 3.64
N LYS A 67 -4.04 14.98 4.20
CA LYS A 67 -3.46 16.33 4.29
C LYS A 67 -3.17 16.89 2.91
N MET A 68 -2.64 16.09 2.01
CA MET A 68 -2.40 16.50 0.62
C MET A 68 -3.70 16.88 -0.07
N ASN A 69 -4.75 16.09 0.09
CA ASN A 69 -6.05 16.41 -0.49
C ASN A 69 -6.68 17.68 0.10
N ALA A 70 -6.50 17.92 1.39
CA ALA A 70 -6.96 19.17 2.00
C ALA A 70 -6.27 20.39 1.40
N LEU A 71 -4.98 20.30 1.09
CA LEU A 71 -4.24 21.36 0.43
C LEU A 71 -4.71 21.57 -1.02
N VAL A 72 -4.89 20.50 -1.77
CA VAL A 72 -5.37 20.56 -3.16
C VAL A 72 -6.74 21.21 -3.21
N GLU A 73 -7.64 20.81 -2.32
CA GLU A 73 -8.98 21.39 -2.20
C GLU A 73 -8.91 22.89 -1.89
N LYS A 74 -8.10 23.28 -0.92
CA LYS A 74 -7.92 24.68 -0.52
C LYS A 74 -7.38 25.53 -1.67
N PHE A 75 -6.34 25.06 -2.38
CA PHE A 75 -5.73 25.81 -3.47
C PHE A 75 -6.63 25.85 -4.72
N SER A 76 -7.37 24.79 -4.99
CA SER A 76 -8.29 24.78 -6.14
C SER A 76 -9.42 25.77 -6.01
N LYS A 77 -9.90 26.03 -4.80
CA LYS A 77 -10.90 27.09 -4.52
C LYS A 77 -10.40 28.48 -4.85
N LYS A 78 -9.09 28.73 -4.64
CA LYS A 78 -8.47 30.05 -4.81
C LYS A 78 -8.06 30.33 -6.24
N THR A 79 -8.04 29.33 -7.11
CA THR A 79 -7.61 29.47 -8.49
C THR A 79 -8.71 30.18 -9.30
N LYS A 80 -8.35 31.31 -9.92
CA LYS A 80 -9.26 32.07 -10.76
C LYS A 80 -9.70 31.20 -11.95
N GLY A 81 -11.02 31.13 -12.18
CA GLY A 81 -11.59 30.27 -13.22
C GLY A 81 -11.85 28.83 -12.82
N SER A 82 -11.56 28.48 -11.59
CA SER A 82 -11.87 27.15 -11.07
C SER A 82 -13.38 26.94 -10.99
N SER A 83 -13.84 25.75 -11.40
CA SER A 83 -15.24 25.36 -11.33
C SER A 83 -15.66 24.82 -9.95
N GLY A 84 -14.84 25.01 -8.92
CA GLY A 84 -15.12 24.57 -7.54
C GLY A 84 -13.97 23.79 -6.92
N GLU A 85 -14.27 23.16 -5.80
CA GLU A 85 -13.29 22.36 -5.05
C GLU A 85 -12.90 21.11 -5.81
N LYS A 86 -11.60 20.86 -5.92
CA LYS A 86 -11.06 19.66 -6.53
C LYS A 86 -10.17 18.94 -5.53
N LYS A 87 -10.19 17.64 -5.57
CA LYS A 87 -9.31 16.80 -4.79
C LYS A 87 -9.05 15.51 -5.56
N TYR A 88 -7.99 14.81 -5.18
CA TYR A 88 -7.68 13.52 -5.78
C TYR A 88 -8.65 12.46 -5.27
N LYS A 89 -9.00 11.52 -6.16
CA LYS A 89 -9.72 10.31 -5.78
C LYS A 89 -8.69 9.24 -5.46
N TYR A 90 -8.71 8.77 -4.23
CA TYR A 90 -7.81 7.71 -3.77
C TYR A 90 -8.50 6.36 -3.84
N ASP A 91 -7.69 5.33 -4.00
CA ASP A 91 -8.14 3.95 -3.98
C ASP A 91 -8.38 3.50 -2.54
N TYR A 92 -9.64 3.20 -2.21
CA TYR A 92 -10.03 2.70 -0.89
C TYR A 92 -10.47 1.25 -0.97
N ARG A 93 -10.19 0.51 0.09
CA ARG A 93 -10.69 -0.85 0.25
C ARG A 93 -12.17 -0.83 0.62
N LYS A 94 -12.80 -2.01 0.53
CA LYS A 94 -14.21 -2.16 0.91
C LYS A 94 -14.47 -1.89 2.38
N ASP A 95 -13.44 -2.01 3.25
CA ASP A 95 -13.54 -1.64 4.67
C ASP A 95 -13.41 -0.13 4.92
N GLY A 96 -13.26 0.68 3.88
CA GLY A 96 -13.18 2.14 3.97
C GLY A 96 -11.79 2.70 4.25
N LYS A 97 -10.79 1.84 4.40
CA LYS A 97 -9.40 2.27 4.61
C LYS A 97 -8.69 2.44 3.27
N LEU A 98 -7.68 3.31 3.27
CA LEU A 98 -6.85 3.51 2.08
C LEU A 98 -6.19 2.21 1.67
N ASP A 99 -6.26 1.87 0.36
CA ASP A 99 -5.62 0.69 -0.17
C ASP A 99 -4.15 1.01 -0.48
N VAL A 100 -3.25 0.44 0.31
CA VAL A 100 -1.81 0.61 0.14
C VAL A 100 -1.19 -0.77 -0.07
N THR A 101 -0.48 -0.93 -1.17
CA THR A 101 0.22 -2.18 -1.48
C THR A 101 1.66 -2.10 -0.97
N PHE A 102 2.08 -3.10 -0.23
CA PHE A 102 3.47 -3.22 0.22
C PHE A 102 4.30 -3.96 -0.83
N ILE A 103 5.47 -3.39 -1.16
CA ILE A 103 6.43 -4.03 -2.07
C ILE A 103 7.82 -3.95 -1.47
N ARG A 104 8.49 -5.11 -1.37
CA ARG A 104 9.91 -5.19 -1.03
C ARG A 104 10.70 -5.54 -2.28
N LEU A 105 11.62 -4.67 -2.68
CA LEU A 105 12.53 -4.94 -3.78
C LEU A 105 13.65 -5.88 -3.31
N ASP A 106 14.15 -6.71 -4.23
CA ASP A 106 15.25 -7.63 -3.94
C ASP A 106 16.63 -6.97 -4.03
N LYS A 107 16.69 -5.71 -4.47
CA LYS A 107 17.93 -4.94 -4.61
C LYS A 107 18.06 -3.90 -3.53
N LYS A 108 19.30 -3.63 -3.11
CA LYS A 108 19.61 -2.53 -2.22
C LYS A 108 19.56 -1.21 -2.97
N ARG A 109 19.34 -0.10 -2.23
CA ARG A 109 19.25 1.24 -2.81
C ARG A 109 20.44 1.60 -3.70
N LYS A 110 21.65 1.23 -3.30
CA LYS A 110 22.88 1.49 -4.07
C LYS A 110 22.97 0.71 -5.39
N GLU A 111 22.12 -0.30 -5.58
CA GLU A 111 22.09 -1.13 -6.78
C GLU A 111 21.05 -0.64 -7.80
N LEU A 112 20.25 0.34 -7.41
CA LEU A 112 19.25 0.97 -8.26
C LEU A 112 19.87 2.14 -9.05
#